data_7c673242aaef7df7438eef14a4ba263b
#
_entry.id   7c673242aaef7df7438eef14a4ba263b
#
_cell.length_a   1.000
_cell.length_b   1.000
_cell.length_c   1.000
_cell.angle_alpha   90.00
_cell.angle_beta   90.00
_cell.angle_gamma   90.00
#
_symmetry.space_group_name_H-M   'P 1'
#
loop_
_entity.id
_entity.type
_entity.pdbx_description
1 polymer ?
#
loop_
_entity_poly.entity_id
_entity_poly.type
_entity_poly.pdbx_seq_one_letter_code
_entity_poly.pdbx_strand_id
1 'polypeptide(L)'
;MLPIIISIIPFIMLAKTYYKKKDSLNKFNYVNDSVNPGLVIIIAVFVVIIRGYMGYGIPTTWNKTTFQTILFFFTMGIGKALGGILSDTFGIKKVAILSTLIAIPFLCFGDNIMLVSLIGIMFFSMTMAITLGILVSVLKKTPGLAFGLTTIGLFLGTAPIFFIKLKMMINIYVIVIFSILCSVLLNYVLRKGDKDGNNI
;
A
#
# COMPACT_ATOMS: atom_id res chain seq x y z
N MET A 1 14.07 13.46 21.74
CA MET A 1 14.58 12.12 22.13
C MET A 1 13.53 11.20 22.77
N LEU A 2 12.62 11.71 23.60
CA LEU A 2 11.54 10.93 24.25
C LEU A 2 10.70 10.05 23.29
N PRO A 3 10.22 10.50 22.12
CA PRO A 3 9.40 9.67 21.23
C PRO A 3 10.14 8.47 20.63
N ILE A 4 11.47 8.58 20.47
CA ILE A 4 12.27 7.47 19.94
C ILE A 4 12.39 6.35 21.00
N ILE A 5 12.56 6.70 22.26
CA ILE A 5 12.66 5.75 23.38
C ILE A 5 11.30 5.03 23.56
N ILE A 6 10.18 5.76 23.47
CA ILE A 6 8.84 5.20 23.57
C ILE A 6 8.54 4.22 22.43
N SER A 7 9.06 4.44 21.22
CA SER A 7 8.86 3.53 20.09
C SER A 7 9.73 2.26 20.17
N ILE A 8 10.84 2.28 20.89
CA ILE A 8 11.72 1.12 21.04
C ILE A 8 11.08 0.02 21.91
N ILE A 9 10.32 0.38 22.93
CA ILE A 9 9.69 -0.58 23.86
C ILE A 9 8.72 -1.55 23.14
N PRO A 10 7.71 -1.08 22.39
CA PRO A 10 6.83 -1.98 21.64
C PRO A 10 7.58 -2.76 20.56
N PHE A 11 8.63 -2.20 19.98
CA PHE A 11 9.45 -2.91 18.98
C PHE A 11 10.19 -4.09 19.60
N ILE A 12 10.77 -3.93 20.78
CA ILE A 12 11.45 -5.04 21.51
C ILE A 12 10.42 -6.10 21.93
N MET A 13 9.25 -5.70 22.44
CA MET A 13 8.17 -6.62 22.80
C MET A 13 7.69 -7.44 21.59
N LEU A 14 7.44 -6.79 20.46
CA LEU A 14 7.05 -7.44 19.22
C LEU A 14 8.15 -8.36 18.68
N ALA A 15 9.41 -7.94 18.71
CA ALA A 15 10.53 -8.77 18.29
C ALA A 15 10.63 -10.06 19.12
N LYS A 16 10.48 -9.97 20.46
CA LYS A 16 10.51 -11.11 21.37
C LYS A 16 9.37 -12.10 21.12
N THR A 17 8.18 -11.60 20.78
CA THR A 17 7.00 -12.40 20.44
C THR A 17 7.15 -13.06 19.07
N TYR A 18 7.75 -12.35 18.10
CA TYR A 18 7.96 -12.81 16.73
C TYR A 18 9.00 -13.94 16.65
N TYR A 19 10.09 -13.87 17.43
CA TYR A 19 11.10 -14.94 17.47
C TYR A 19 10.54 -16.29 17.92
N LYS A 20 9.45 -16.29 18.70
CA LYS A 20 8.79 -17.51 19.16
C LYS A 20 7.89 -18.17 18.10
N LYS A 21 7.59 -17.49 16.98
CA LYS A 21 6.63 -17.92 15.95
C LYS A 21 7.24 -18.07 14.54
N LYS A 22 8.52 -18.51 14.47
CA LYS A 22 9.29 -18.61 13.22
C LYS A 22 8.69 -19.55 12.14
N ASP A 23 7.80 -20.46 12.53
CA ASP A 23 7.23 -21.48 11.63
C ASP A 23 6.04 -21.02 10.78
N SER A 24 5.49 -19.82 11.02
CA SER A 24 4.30 -19.35 10.33
C SER A 24 4.57 -18.59 9.00
N LEU A 25 5.83 -18.23 8.72
CA LEU A 25 6.19 -17.48 7.51
C LEU A 25 6.05 -18.29 6.21
N ASN A 26 5.98 -19.62 6.29
CA ASN A 26 5.79 -20.49 5.13
C ASN A 26 4.34 -20.52 4.59
N LYS A 27 3.37 -19.94 5.33
CA LYS A 27 1.94 -19.92 4.93
C LYS A 27 1.56 -18.80 3.95
N PHE A 28 2.43 -17.84 3.69
CA PHE A 28 2.08 -16.67 2.85
C PHE A 28 2.53 -16.87 1.40
N ASN A 29 1.75 -17.60 0.62
CA ASN A 29 1.94 -17.71 -0.82
C ASN A 29 0.86 -16.86 -1.53
N TYR A 30 1.12 -15.56 -1.63
CA TYR A 30 0.19 -14.57 -2.20
C TYR A 30 0.27 -14.49 -3.73
N VAL A 31 1.31 -15.07 -4.32
CA VAL A 31 1.66 -14.92 -5.72
C VAL A 31 1.14 -16.10 -6.52
N ASN A 32 0.72 -15.83 -7.75
CA ASN A 32 0.32 -16.88 -8.70
C ASN A 32 1.56 -17.67 -9.13
N ASP A 33 1.55 -18.98 -8.87
CA ASP A 33 2.68 -19.89 -9.17
C ASP A 33 3.03 -19.95 -10.67
N SER A 34 2.11 -19.53 -11.55
CA SER A 34 2.34 -19.48 -13.01
C SER A 34 3.16 -18.26 -13.46
N VAL A 35 3.42 -17.29 -12.58
CA VAL A 35 4.13 -16.05 -12.92
C VAL A 35 5.57 -16.12 -12.46
N ASN A 36 6.50 -15.77 -13.34
CA ASN A 36 7.93 -15.75 -13.01
C ASN A 36 8.20 -14.81 -11.81
N PRO A 37 8.89 -15.29 -10.75
CA PRO A 37 9.18 -14.48 -9.56
C PRO A 37 9.86 -13.13 -9.86
N GLY A 38 10.77 -13.09 -10.83
CA GLY A 38 11.42 -11.84 -11.24
C GLY A 38 10.44 -10.82 -11.81
N LEU A 39 9.48 -11.28 -12.61
CA LEU A 39 8.43 -10.43 -13.16
C LEU A 39 7.49 -9.91 -12.07
N VAL A 40 7.19 -10.73 -11.06
CA VAL A 40 6.40 -10.30 -9.89
C VAL A 40 7.08 -9.16 -9.15
N ILE A 41 8.39 -9.25 -8.92
CA ILE A 41 9.17 -8.19 -8.26
C ILE A 41 9.10 -6.89 -9.07
N ILE A 42 9.33 -6.97 -10.39
CA ILE A 42 9.29 -5.79 -11.27
C ILE A 42 7.91 -5.13 -11.23
N ILE A 43 6.85 -5.92 -11.37
CA ILE A 43 5.47 -5.40 -11.32
C ILE A 43 5.16 -4.78 -9.94
N ALA A 44 5.53 -5.46 -8.85
CA ALA A 44 5.27 -4.95 -7.51
C ALA A 44 6.00 -3.62 -7.26
N VAL A 45 7.28 -3.51 -7.64
CA VAL A 45 8.05 -2.27 -7.55
C VAL A 45 7.43 -1.17 -8.43
N PHE A 46 7.00 -1.50 -9.64
CA PHE A 46 6.34 -0.54 -10.53
C PHE A 46 5.03 -0.02 -9.95
N VAL A 47 4.22 -0.89 -9.35
CA VAL A 47 3.01 -0.50 -8.61
C VAL A 47 3.37 0.43 -7.45
N VAL A 48 4.46 0.16 -6.72
CA VAL A 48 4.92 1.04 -5.64
C VAL A 48 5.34 2.41 -6.16
N ILE A 49 6.02 2.48 -7.32
CA ILE A 49 6.41 3.74 -7.98
C ILE A 49 5.17 4.58 -8.32
N ILE A 50 4.18 3.97 -9.00
CA ILE A 50 2.92 4.64 -9.34
C ILE A 50 2.24 5.19 -8.08
N ARG A 51 2.21 4.40 -7.02
CA ARG A 51 1.59 4.78 -5.75
C ARG A 51 2.37 5.87 -5.01
N GLY A 52 3.71 5.86 -5.12
CA GLY A 52 4.54 6.94 -4.61
C GLY A 52 4.14 8.27 -5.25
N TYR A 53 4.00 8.29 -6.57
CA TYR A 53 3.51 9.45 -7.29
C TYR A 53 2.11 9.88 -6.83
N MET A 54 1.16 8.94 -6.81
CA MET A 54 -0.23 9.24 -6.42
C MET A 54 -0.33 9.74 -4.97
N GLY A 55 0.41 9.18 -4.03
CA GLY A 55 0.33 9.54 -2.61
C GLY A 55 0.65 11.01 -2.32
N TYR A 56 1.51 11.63 -3.12
CA TYR A 56 1.83 13.05 -3.03
C TYR A 56 1.13 13.89 -4.10
N GLY A 57 0.70 13.28 -5.21
CA GLY A 57 -0.01 13.92 -6.29
C GLY A 57 -1.51 14.11 -6.05
N ILE A 58 -2.08 13.53 -4.97
CA ILE A 58 -3.49 13.72 -4.61
C ILE A 58 -3.74 15.19 -4.28
N PRO A 59 -4.63 15.88 -5.01
CA PRO A 59 -4.96 17.24 -4.68
C PRO A 59 -5.72 17.30 -3.34
N THR A 60 -5.19 18.07 -2.40
CA THR A 60 -5.80 18.29 -1.08
C THR A 60 -5.83 19.78 -0.77
N THR A 61 -6.78 20.49 -1.37
CA THR A 61 -6.91 21.95 -1.17
C THR A 61 -7.34 22.32 0.24
N TRP A 62 -7.99 21.40 0.95
CA TRP A 62 -8.41 21.55 2.35
C TRP A 62 -7.26 21.46 3.36
N ASN A 63 -6.11 20.83 3.00
CA ASN A 63 -4.99 20.58 3.92
C ASN A 63 -4.11 21.83 4.08
N LYS A 64 -4.54 22.73 4.97
CA LYS A 64 -3.87 24.02 5.21
C LYS A 64 -3.32 24.17 6.64
N THR A 65 -3.78 23.36 7.58
CA THR A 65 -3.39 23.45 9.00
C THR A 65 -2.57 22.24 9.42
N THR A 66 -1.70 22.43 10.44
CA THR A 66 -0.89 21.33 11.01
C THR A 66 -1.78 20.19 11.50
N PHE A 67 -2.92 20.48 12.10
CA PHE A 67 -3.88 19.46 12.56
C PHE A 67 -4.40 18.62 11.40
N GLN A 68 -4.78 19.25 10.28
CA GLN A 68 -5.25 18.55 9.09
C GLN A 68 -4.15 17.65 8.49
N THR A 69 -2.91 18.11 8.50
CA THR A 69 -1.76 17.31 8.05
C THR A 69 -1.53 16.09 8.94
N ILE A 70 -1.62 16.25 10.26
CA ILE A 70 -1.53 15.12 11.19
C ILE A 70 -2.65 14.10 10.93
N LEU A 71 -3.88 14.58 10.75
CA LEU A 71 -5.03 13.72 10.47
C LEU A 71 -4.87 12.97 9.15
N PHE A 72 -4.31 13.61 8.12
CA PHE A 72 -3.96 13.00 6.84
C PHE A 72 -3.01 11.81 7.02
N PHE A 73 -1.88 12.01 7.70
CA PHE A 73 -0.92 10.93 7.93
C PHE A 73 -1.45 9.84 8.85
N PHE A 74 -2.26 10.20 9.84
CA PHE A 74 -2.91 9.25 10.73
C PHE A 74 -3.88 8.35 9.96
N THR A 75 -4.68 8.92 9.07
CA THR A 75 -5.60 8.18 8.19
C THR A 75 -4.84 7.24 7.23
N MET A 76 -3.70 7.69 6.69
CA MET A 76 -2.82 6.80 5.91
C MET A 76 -2.31 5.61 6.75
N GLY A 77 -1.95 5.84 8.01
CA GLY A 77 -1.51 4.79 8.94
C GLY A 77 -2.61 3.77 9.20
N ILE A 78 -3.82 4.23 9.51
CA ILE A 78 -5.00 3.38 9.70
C ILE A 78 -5.29 2.57 8.42
N GLY A 79 -5.26 3.20 7.26
CA GLY A 79 -5.47 2.52 5.98
C GLY A 79 -4.49 1.36 5.77
N LYS A 80 -3.20 1.56 6.07
CA LYS A 80 -2.19 0.49 5.97
C LYS A 80 -2.48 -0.67 6.92
N ALA A 81 -2.87 -0.37 8.17
CA ALA A 81 -3.22 -1.40 9.16
C ALA A 81 -4.46 -2.19 8.74
N LEU A 82 -5.52 -1.49 8.32
CA LEU A 82 -6.75 -2.10 7.83
C LEU A 82 -6.49 -2.94 6.56
N GLY A 83 -5.62 -2.48 5.66
CA GLY A 83 -5.23 -3.23 4.48
C GLY A 83 -4.63 -4.59 4.80
N GLY A 84 -3.78 -4.68 5.84
CA GLY A 84 -3.26 -5.95 6.34
C GLY A 84 -4.36 -6.84 6.90
N ILE A 85 -5.13 -6.34 7.87
CA ILE A 85 -6.19 -7.10 8.55
C ILE A 85 -7.27 -7.60 7.57
N LEU A 86 -7.74 -6.73 6.68
CA LEU A 86 -8.76 -7.09 5.69
C LEU A 86 -8.23 -8.09 4.66
N SER A 87 -6.95 -8.01 4.31
CA SER A 87 -6.32 -8.98 3.40
C SER A 87 -6.27 -10.38 3.98
N ASP A 88 -6.06 -10.49 5.29
CA ASP A 88 -6.04 -11.76 6.00
C ASP A 88 -7.46 -12.38 6.11
N THR A 89 -8.50 -11.53 6.22
CA THR A 89 -9.89 -11.99 6.40
C THR A 89 -10.62 -12.25 5.08
N PHE A 90 -10.53 -11.32 4.11
CA PHE A 90 -11.28 -11.35 2.86
C PHE A 90 -10.46 -11.82 1.65
N GLY A 91 -9.17 -12.04 1.85
CA GLY A 91 -8.22 -12.43 0.83
C GLY A 91 -7.59 -11.24 0.12
N ILE A 92 -6.29 -11.35 -0.08
CA ILE A 92 -5.41 -10.27 -0.53
C ILE A 92 -5.81 -9.69 -1.89
N LYS A 93 -6.23 -10.55 -2.84
CA LYS A 93 -6.61 -10.13 -4.19
C LYS A 93 -7.87 -9.28 -4.20
N LYS A 94 -8.90 -9.69 -3.46
CA LYS A 94 -10.16 -8.94 -3.38
C LYS A 94 -9.93 -7.57 -2.75
N VAL A 95 -9.20 -7.54 -1.63
CA VAL A 95 -8.94 -6.28 -0.92
C VAL A 95 -8.09 -5.35 -1.77
N ALA A 96 -7.06 -5.85 -2.46
CA ALA A 96 -6.22 -5.05 -3.34
C ALA A 96 -7.02 -4.36 -4.45
N ILE A 97 -7.88 -5.10 -5.14
CA ILE A 97 -8.66 -4.59 -6.27
C ILE A 97 -9.76 -3.64 -5.77
N LEU A 98 -10.56 -4.09 -4.78
CA LEU A 98 -11.69 -3.31 -4.28
C LEU A 98 -11.23 -2.00 -3.64
N SER A 99 -10.20 -2.04 -2.79
CA SER A 99 -9.70 -0.81 -2.15
C SER A 99 -9.17 0.21 -3.16
N THR A 100 -8.48 -0.24 -4.22
CA THR A 100 -8.00 0.64 -5.28
C THR A 100 -9.17 1.25 -6.07
N LEU A 101 -10.16 0.45 -6.46
CA LEU A 101 -11.31 0.93 -7.24
C LEU A 101 -12.21 1.87 -6.43
N ILE A 102 -12.47 1.54 -5.16
CA ILE A 102 -13.26 2.39 -4.26
C ILE A 102 -12.54 3.73 -3.99
N ALA A 103 -11.21 3.74 -3.91
CA ALA A 103 -10.46 4.97 -3.69
C ALA A 103 -10.63 5.99 -4.83
N ILE A 104 -10.82 5.55 -6.10
CA ILE A 104 -10.87 6.44 -7.26
C ILE A 104 -11.92 7.55 -7.11
N PRO A 105 -13.24 7.26 -6.93
CA PRO A 105 -14.24 8.31 -6.84
C PRO A 105 -14.01 9.24 -5.65
N PHE A 106 -13.59 8.70 -4.51
CA PHE A 106 -13.32 9.52 -3.32
C PHE A 106 -12.12 10.45 -3.50
N LEU A 107 -11.09 10.02 -4.25
CA LEU A 107 -9.94 10.86 -4.55
C LEU A 107 -10.24 11.92 -5.61
N CYS A 108 -11.10 11.59 -6.60
CA CYS A 108 -11.47 12.52 -7.65
C CYS A 108 -12.41 13.64 -7.15
N PHE A 109 -13.37 13.29 -6.28
CA PHE A 109 -14.37 14.25 -5.77
C PHE A 109 -13.99 14.84 -4.40
N GLY A 110 -12.93 14.32 -3.75
CA GLY A 110 -12.56 14.68 -2.38
C GLY A 110 -11.73 15.95 -2.24
N ASP A 111 -11.32 16.61 -3.32
CA ASP A 111 -10.38 17.73 -3.27
C ASP A 111 -10.80 18.84 -2.29
N ASN A 112 -12.09 19.21 -2.29
CA ASN A 112 -12.63 20.28 -1.45
C ASN A 112 -13.28 19.78 -0.15
N ILE A 113 -13.53 18.49 -0.02
CA ILE A 113 -14.27 17.91 1.10
C ILE A 113 -13.35 16.99 1.90
N MET A 114 -12.88 17.47 3.05
CA MET A 114 -11.93 16.78 3.92
C MET A 114 -12.32 15.33 4.22
N LEU A 115 -13.57 15.06 4.62
CA LEU A 115 -14.01 13.70 4.98
C LEU A 115 -13.98 12.74 3.79
N VAL A 116 -14.43 13.19 2.63
CA VAL A 116 -14.42 12.39 1.39
C VAL A 116 -12.99 12.06 0.99
N SER A 117 -12.10 13.05 1.02
CA SER A 117 -10.68 12.87 0.75
C SER A 117 -10.01 11.88 1.71
N LEU A 118 -10.28 12.00 3.02
CA LEU A 118 -9.71 11.10 4.02
C LEU A 118 -10.15 9.64 3.81
N ILE A 119 -11.42 9.41 3.46
CA ILE A 119 -11.92 8.06 3.12
C ILE A 119 -11.17 7.52 1.89
N GLY A 120 -11.02 8.33 0.86
CA GLY A 120 -10.25 7.96 -0.34
C GLY A 120 -8.80 7.59 -0.03
N ILE A 121 -8.13 8.41 0.78
CA ILE A 121 -6.76 8.19 1.22
C ILE A 121 -6.62 6.91 2.05
N MET A 122 -7.59 6.64 2.92
CA MET A 122 -7.62 5.40 3.71
C MET A 122 -7.68 4.16 2.81
N PHE A 123 -8.64 4.10 1.87
CA PHE A 123 -8.74 2.98 0.93
C PHE A 123 -7.51 2.86 0.03
N PHE A 124 -7.00 3.97 -0.47
CA PHE A 124 -5.79 4.00 -1.28
C PHE A 124 -4.58 3.45 -0.51
N SER A 125 -4.46 3.76 0.78
CA SER A 125 -3.33 3.33 1.61
C SER A 125 -3.35 1.84 1.96
N MET A 126 -4.51 1.16 1.92
CA MET A 126 -4.65 -0.28 2.18
C MET A 126 -3.76 -1.13 1.27
N THR A 127 -3.66 -0.78 0.00
CA THR A 127 -2.87 -1.55 -0.97
C THR A 127 -1.36 -1.46 -0.76
N MET A 128 -0.88 -0.53 0.08
CA MET A 128 0.55 -0.41 0.38
C MET A 128 1.06 -1.58 1.24
N ALA A 129 0.28 -2.04 2.20
CA ALA A 129 0.59 -3.23 2.98
C ALA A 129 0.62 -4.48 2.08
N ILE A 130 -0.30 -4.55 1.12
CA ILE A 130 -0.43 -5.65 0.17
C ILE A 130 0.80 -5.75 -0.74
N THR A 131 1.26 -4.64 -1.33
CA THR A 131 2.44 -4.64 -2.22
C THR A 131 3.72 -5.05 -1.48
N LEU A 132 3.88 -4.61 -0.23
CA LEU A 132 4.98 -5.09 0.61
C LEU A 132 4.85 -6.59 0.90
N GLY A 133 3.65 -7.08 1.22
CA GLY A 133 3.37 -8.51 1.42
C GLY A 133 3.73 -9.36 0.20
N ILE A 134 3.42 -8.90 -1.01
CA ILE A 134 3.80 -9.55 -2.26
C ILE A 134 5.34 -9.67 -2.36
N LEU A 135 6.07 -8.57 -2.16
CA LEU A 135 7.53 -8.56 -2.24
C LEU A 135 8.16 -9.48 -1.20
N VAL A 136 7.68 -9.45 0.05
CA VAL A 136 8.15 -10.35 1.12
C VAL A 136 7.84 -11.81 0.80
N SER A 137 6.69 -12.12 0.19
CA SER A 137 6.34 -13.49 -0.17
C SER A 137 7.25 -14.08 -1.25
N VAL A 138 7.75 -13.26 -2.16
CA VAL A 138 8.71 -13.66 -3.21
C VAL A 138 10.14 -13.68 -2.65
N LEU A 139 10.50 -12.67 -1.86
CA LEU A 139 11.85 -12.50 -1.29
C LEU A 139 11.94 -13.06 0.15
N LYS A 140 11.43 -14.28 0.37
CA LYS A 140 11.34 -14.92 1.70
C LYS A 140 12.67 -14.96 2.46
N LYS A 141 13.79 -15.13 1.75
CA LYS A 141 15.13 -15.19 2.36
C LYS A 141 15.72 -13.83 2.71
N THR A 142 15.21 -12.75 2.09
CA THR A 142 15.76 -11.39 2.19
C THR A 142 14.65 -10.34 2.38
N PRO A 143 13.90 -10.36 3.51
CA PRO A 143 12.81 -9.42 3.76
C PRO A 143 13.28 -7.97 3.82
N GLY A 144 14.53 -7.74 4.25
CA GLY A 144 15.14 -6.41 4.22
C GLY A 144 15.28 -5.84 2.80
N LEU A 145 15.60 -6.70 1.81
CA LEU A 145 15.64 -6.31 0.41
C LEU A 145 14.24 -5.92 -0.11
N ALA A 146 13.20 -6.69 0.26
CA ALA A 146 11.82 -6.36 -0.09
C ALA A 146 11.43 -4.96 0.43
N PHE A 147 11.75 -4.65 1.68
CA PHE A 147 11.52 -3.32 2.25
C PHE A 147 12.34 -2.23 1.55
N GLY A 148 13.63 -2.49 1.27
CA GLY A 148 14.49 -1.58 0.53
C GLY A 148 13.97 -1.25 -0.87
N LEU A 149 13.47 -2.26 -1.60
CA LEU A 149 12.85 -2.06 -2.92
C LEU A 149 11.58 -1.22 -2.84
N THR A 150 10.73 -1.40 -1.81
CA THR A 150 9.56 -0.53 -1.63
C THR A 150 9.96 0.91 -1.33
N THR A 151 11.00 1.13 -0.56
CA THR A 151 11.50 2.48 -0.23
C THR A 151 12.06 3.18 -1.47
N ILE A 152 12.88 2.48 -2.25
CA ILE A 152 13.39 3.00 -3.53
C ILE A 152 12.26 3.28 -4.50
N GLY A 153 11.28 2.37 -4.61
CA GLY A 153 10.11 2.56 -5.46
C GLY A 153 9.29 3.80 -5.06
N LEU A 154 9.07 4.02 -3.77
CA LEU A 154 8.40 5.22 -3.27
C LEU A 154 9.18 6.49 -3.60
N PHE A 155 10.50 6.49 -3.42
CA PHE A 155 11.36 7.63 -3.77
C PHE A 155 11.27 7.96 -5.25
N LEU A 156 11.43 6.95 -6.13
CA LEU A 156 11.32 7.14 -7.58
C LEU A 156 9.94 7.64 -8.01
N GLY A 157 8.88 7.19 -7.33
CA GLY A 157 7.52 7.65 -7.60
C GLY A 157 7.28 9.10 -7.16
N THR A 158 7.86 9.52 -6.05
CA THR A 158 7.67 10.89 -5.53
C THR A 158 8.57 11.92 -6.21
N ALA A 159 9.74 11.52 -6.68
CA ALA A 159 10.73 12.42 -7.28
C ALA A 159 10.15 13.31 -8.42
N PRO A 160 9.35 12.80 -9.38
CA PRO A 160 8.80 13.62 -10.46
C PRO A 160 7.95 14.81 -9.99
N ILE A 161 7.30 14.71 -8.82
CA ILE A 161 6.39 15.75 -8.30
C ILE A 161 7.17 17.03 -7.97
N PHE A 162 8.44 16.90 -7.58
CA PHE A 162 9.28 18.06 -7.27
C PHE A 162 9.70 18.84 -8.52
N PHE A 163 9.73 18.16 -9.67
CA PHE A 163 10.15 18.76 -10.95
C PHE A 163 8.98 19.15 -11.86
N ILE A 164 7.87 18.39 -11.78
CA ILE A 164 6.73 18.53 -12.70
C ILE A 164 5.50 18.93 -11.89
N LYS A 165 5.07 20.18 -12.02
CA LYS A 165 3.80 20.66 -11.48
C LYS A 165 2.69 20.46 -12.52
N LEU A 166 1.91 19.38 -12.42
CA LEU A 166 0.76 19.16 -13.28
C LEU A 166 -0.39 20.08 -12.90
N LYS A 167 -1.15 20.55 -13.91
CA LYS A 167 -2.43 21.22 -13.69
C LYS A 167 -3.40 20.24 -13.04
N MET A 168 -4.26 20.72 -12.13
CA MET A 168 -5.17 19.91 -11.33
C MET A 168 -6.01 18.94 -12.18
N MET A 169 -6.58 19.39 -13.28
CA MET A 169 -7.38 18.56 -14.19
C MET A 169 -6.58 17.39 -14.76
N ILE A 170 -5.34 17.64 -15.20
CA ILE A 170 -4.46 16.59 -15.76
C ILE A 170 -4.10 15.59 -14.67
N ASN A 171 -3.86 16.06 -13.45
CA ASN A 171 -3.52 15.22 -12.33
C ASN A 171 -4.64 14.23 -11.95
N ILE A 172 -5.90 14.65 -12.01
CA ILE A 172 -7.06 13.77 -11.79
C ILE A 172 -7.09 12.63 -12.82
N TYR A 173 -6.92 12.94 -14.11
CA TYR A 173 -6.87 11.90 -15.14
C TYR A 173 -5.71 10.92 -14.93
N VAL A 174 -4.54 11.43 -14.55
CA VAL A 174 -3.37 10.58 -14.24
C VAL A 174 -3.66 9.66 -13.06
N ILE A 175 -4.31 10.15 -12.00
CA ILE A 175 -4.71 9.36 -10.82
C ILE A 175 -5.66 8.23 -11.23
N VAL A 176 -6.67 8.50 -12.04
CA VAL A 176 -7.63 7.49 -12.52
C VAL A 176 -6.92 6.41 -13.35
N ILE A 177 -6.13 6.82 -14.33
CA ILE A 177 -5.39 5.89 -15.22
C ILE A 177 -4.44 5.02 -14.39
N PHE A 178 -3.68 5.61 -13.49
CA PHE A 178 -2.73 4.89 -12.63
C PHE A 178 -3.41 3.95 -11.65
N SER A 179 -4.57 4.32 -11.10
CA SER A 179 -5.35 3.43 -10.22
C SER A 179 -5.86 2.20 -10.98
N ILE A 180 -6.38 2.39 -12.18
CA ILE A 180 -6.85 1.28 -13.03
C ILE A 180 -5.66 0.38 -13.40
N LEU A 181 -4.54 0.97 -13.82
CA LEU A 181 -3.33 0.23 -14.15
C LEU A 181 -2.82 -0.59 -12.95
N CYS A 182 -2.76 -0.01 -11.75
CA CYS A 182 -2.40 -0.72 -10.52
C CYS A 182 -3.35 -1.90 -10.25
N SER A 183 -4.67 -1.69 -10.41
CA SER A 183 -5.67 -2.73 -10.20
C SER A 183 -5.47 -3.91 -11.16
N VAL A 184 -5.21 -3.64 -12.45
CA VAL A 184 -4.94 -4.67 -13.47
C VAL A 184 -3.65 -5.42 -13.16
N LEU A 185 -2.57 -4.71 -12.83
CA LEU A 185 -1.27 -5.32 -12.51
C LEU A 185 -1.37 -6.21 -11.25
N LEU A 186 -2.04 -5.74 -10.21
CA LEU A 186 -2.26 -6.52 -8.99
C LEU A 186 -3.15 -7.73 -9.25
N ASN A 187 -4.18 -7.61 -10.10
CA ASN A 187 -5.02 -8.73 -10.48
C ASN A 187 -4.24 -9.84 -11.20
N TYR A 188 -3.26 -9.46 -12.02
CA TYR A 188 -2.40 -10.39 -12.76
C TYR A 188 -1.43 -11.14 -11.83
N VAL A 189 -0.81 -10.43 -10.89
CA VAL A 189 0.22 -11.00 -10.00
C VAL A 189 -0.38 -11.84 -8.88
N LEU A 190 -1.55 -11.45 -8.34
CA LEU A 190 -2.13 -12.09 -7.17
C LEU A 190 -2.91 -13.35 -7.55
N ARG A 191 -2.62 -14.43 -6.82
CA ARG A 191 -3.36 -15.69 -6.91
C ARG A 191 -4.83 -15.47 -6.57
N LYS A 192 -5.72 -16.10 -7.33
CA LYS A 192 -7.14 -16.17 -6.99
C LYS A 192 -7.24 -16.94 -5.67
N GLY A 193 -7.68 -16.30 -4.61
CA GLY A 193 -7.79 -16.96 -3.30
C GLY A 193 -8.71 -18.17 -3.44
N ASP A 194 -8.16 -19.35 -3.21
CA ASP A 194 -8.95 -20.55 -3.03
C ASP A 194 -9.84 -20.35 -1.81
N LYS A 195 -11.10 -20.71 -1.95
CA LYS A 195 -12.09 -20.69 -0.86
C LYS A 195 -11.86 -21.84 0.14
N ASP A 196 -10.70 -22.46 0.14
CA ASP A 196 -10.36 -23.55 1.03
C ASP A 196 -9.86 -23.04 2.38
N GLY A 197 -10.78 -22.39 3.10
CA GLY A 197 -10.70 -22.22 4.55
C GLY A 197 -11.17 -23.48 5.31
N ASN A 198 -11.13 -24.66 4.70
CA ASN A 198 -11.41 -25.91 5.37
C ASN A 198 -10.16 -26.78 5.36
N ASN A 199 -9.29 -26.56 6.29
CA ASN A 199 -8.38 -27.55 6.89
C ASN A 199 -7.59 -26.86 8.01
N ILE A 200 -8.23 -26.72 9.16
CA ILE A 200 -7.62 -26.64 10.48
C ILE A 200 -8.16 -27.80 11.29
#